data_4bf228b3dde8a9dd80eaa72f2e7f9f30
#
_entry.id   4bf228b3dde8a9dd80eaa72f2e7f9f30
#
_cell.length_a   1.000
_cell.length_b   1.000
_cell.length_c   1.000
_cell.angle_alpha   90.00
_cell.angle_beta   90.00
_cell.angle_gamma   90.00
#
_symmetry.space_group_name_H-M   'P 1'
#
loop_
_entity.id
_entity.type
_entity.pdbx_description
1 polymer ?
#
loop_
_entity_poly.entity_id
_entity_poly.type
_entity_poly.pdbx_seq_one_letter_code
_entity_poly.pdbx_strand_id
1 'polypeptide(L)'
;MIEIKHRNTGKRLLRIKNESLRGCKLDGLDLVGADFREFDLSACRISGCNLSDADFSNAKMIRCKIDNCVIKRATFSETDLREADFSDSVFEFSKFINCNATKAKFRHARLNSGVLSKCDFTETDFFFADARASFRNSNLTKANLFGANLTAADFTNANLEGVNMTDAKIARAIFAYAKMKGSIGTNGRPWGFAIKSKQVKKPWWKLWDESKS
;
A
#
# COMPACT_ATOMS: atom_id res chain seq x y z
N MET A 1 -4.77 -8.70 -32.35
CA MET A 1 -5.42 -7.40 -32.12
C MET A 1 -6.21 -7.48 -30.82
N ILE A 2 -6.04 -6.52 -29.90
CA ILE A 2 -6.65 -6.52 -28.57
C ILE A 2 -7.66 -5.39 -28.47
N GLU A 3 -8.81 -5.65 -27.87
CA GLU A 3 -9.80 -4.67 -27.51
C GLU A 3 -9.94 -4.61 -25.99
N ILE A 4 -9.81 -3.40 -25.43
CA ILE A 4 -10.15 -3.13 -24.05
C ILE A 4 -11.59 -2.62 -24.04
N LYS A 5 -12.42 -3.25 -23.24
CA LYS A 5 -13.83 -2.94 -23.12
C LYS A 5 -14.15 -2.40 -21.73
N HIS A 6 -15.23 -1.67 -21.64
CA HIS A 6 -15.78 -1.27 -20.35
C HIS A 6 -16.44 -2.49 -19.68
N ARG A 7 -16.02 -2.81 -18.46
CA ARG A 7 -16.37 -4.04 -17.74
C ARG A 7 -17.86 -4.30 -17.56
N ASN A 8 -18.68 -3.24 -17.46
CA ASN A 8 -20.12 -3.37 -17.21
C ASN A 8 -20.97 -3.25 -18.48
N THR A 9 -20.54 -2.46 -19.47
CA THR A 9 -21.35 -2.18 -20.67
C THR A 9 -20.88 -2.92 -21.91
N GLY A 10 -19.68 -3.52 -21.87
CA GLY A 10 -19.05 -4.15 -23.04
C GLY A 10 -18.64 -3.17 -24.14
N LYS A 11 -18.87 -1.86 -23.95
CA LYS A 11 -18.46 -0.83 -24.92
C LYS A 11 -16.95 -0.84 -25.09
N ARG A 12 -16.47 -0.85 -26.32
CA ARG A 12 -15.03 -0.75 -26.61
C ARG A 12 -14.50 0.63 -26.21
N LEU A 13 -13.48 0.64 -25.34
CA LEU A 13 -12.77 1.84 -24.90
C LEU A 13 -11.49 2.07 -25.71
N LEU A 14 -10.77 0.99 -26.02
CA LEU A 14 -9.49 1.07 -26.72
C LEU A 14 -9.31 -0.13 -27.65
N ARG A 15 -8.65 0.08 -28.79
CA ARG A 15 -8.24 -0.95 -29.73
C ARG A 15 -6.75 -0.83 -30.02
N ILE A 16 -6.03 -1.92 -29.82
CA ILE A 16 -4.58 -1.98 -30.00
C ILE A 16 -4.26 -3.01 -31.07
N LYS A 17 -3.45 -2.65 -32.04
CA LYS A 17 -3.06 -3.54 -33.15
C LYS A 17 -1.99 -4.58 -32.77
N ASN A 18 -1.71 -4.77 -31.49
CA ASN A 18 -0.74 -5.73 -31.00
C ASN A 18 -1.41 -7.05 -30.61
N GLU A 19 -0.64 -8.11 -30.48
CA GLU A 19 -1.08 -9.41 -29.98
C GLU A 19 -0.97 -9.52 -28.45
N SER A 20 -0.21 -8.60 -27.83
CA SER A 20 -0.01 -8.54 -26.38
C SER A 20 -0.01 -7.09 -25.90
N LEU A 21 -0.40 -6.86 -24.65
CA LEU A 21 -0.27 -5.57 -23.97
C LEU A 21 1.10 -5.43 -23.29
N ARG A 22 1.90 -6.49 -23.24
CA ARG A 22 3.21 -6.44 -22.61
C ARG A 22 4.10 -5.35 -23.23
N GLY A 23 4.67 -4.47 -22.37
CA GLY A 23 5.50 -3.35 -22.82
C GLY A 23 4.75 -2.22 -23.54
N CYS A 24 3.42 -2.25 -23.60
CA CYS A 24 2.64 -1.19 -24.23
C CYS A 24 2.79 0.16 -23.52
N LYS A 25 2.59 1.23 -24.29
CA LYS A 25 2.44 2.59 -23.78
C LYS A 25 0.97 3.02 -23.90
N LEU A 26 0.38 3.40 -22.78
CA LEU A 26 -1.01 3.86 -22.67
C LEU A 26 -1.00 5.17 -21.89
N ASP A 27 -0.63 6.25 -22.54
CA ASP A 27 -0.45 7.55 -21.88
C ASP A 27 -1.63 8.48 -22.15
N GLY A 28 -2.13 9.18 -21.12
CA GLY A 28 -3.16 10.23 -21.24
C GLY A 28 -4.56 9.75 -21.64
N LEU A 29 -4.89 8.47 -21.45
CA LEU A 29 -6.15 7.87 -21.87
C LEU A 29 -7.23 7.94 -20.77
N ASP A 30 -8.48 8.13 -21.19
CA ASP A 30 -9.64 7.90 -20.33
C ASP A 30 -10.11 6.46 -20.48
N LEU A 31 -9.81 5.64 -19.47
CA LEU A 31 -10.07 4.21 -19.40
C LEU A 31 -10.95 3.86 -18.19
N VAL A 32 -11.87 4.75 -17.82
CA VAL A 32 -12.81 4.52 -16.73
C VAL A 32 -13.59 3.23 -16.95
N GLY A 33 -13.62 2.38 -15.94
CA GLY A 33 -14.29 1.08 -15.97
C GLY A 33 -13.69 0.07 -16.95
N ALA A 34 -12.45 0.26 -17.39
CA ALA A 34 -11.78 -0.66 -18.31
C ALA A 34 -11.62 -2.07 -17.70
N ASP A 35 -11.83 -3.08 -18.53
CA ASP A 35 -11.61 -4.47 -18.20
C ASP A 35 -10.20 -4.89 -18.63
N PHE A 36 -9.31 -5.03 -17.64
CA PHE A 36 -7.94 -5.51 -17.79
C PHE A 36 -7.72 -6.89 -17.15
N ARG A 37 -8.80 -7.58 -16.82
CA ARG A 37 -8.69 -8.90 -16.19
C ARG A 37 -7.89 -9.87 -17.05
N GLU A 38 -6.99 -10.63 -16.39
CA GLU A 38 -6.19 -11.69 -17.02
C GLU A 38 -5.17 -11.21 -18.06
N PHE A 39 -5.11 -9.90 -18.36
CA PHE A 39 -4.12 -9.38 -19.30
C PHE A 39 -2.70 -9.41 -18.74
N ASP A 40 -1.71 -9.64 -19.62
CA ASP A 40 -0.31 -9.40 -19.32
C ASP A 40 0.06 -7.96 -19.68
N LEU A 41 0.11 -7.11 -18.65
CA LEU A 41 0.52 -5.71 -18.68
C LEU A 41 1.98 -5.53 -18.19
N SER A 42 2.76 -6.62 -18.12
CA SER A 42 4.13 -6.56 -17.61
C SER A 42 4.96 -5.60 -18.44
N ALA A 43 5.79 -4.80 -17.76
CA ALA A 43 6.64 -3.76 -18.35
C ALA A 43 5.88 -2.68 -19.14
N CYS A 44 4.55 -2.59 -19.04
CA CYS A 44 3.78 -1.48 -19.62
C CYS A 44 4.14 -0.15 -18.97
N ARG A 45 3.99 0.91 -19.74
CA ARG A 45 3.91 2.27 -19.21
C ARG A 45 2.48 2.80 -19.39
N ILE A 46 1.89 3.22 -18.28
CA ILE A 46 0.56 3.82 -18.22
C ILE A 46 0.71 5.10 -17.40
N SER A 47 0.70 6.25 -18.06
CA SER A 47 0.98 7.53 -17.41
C SER A 47 -0.13 8.54 -17.67
N GLY A 48 -0.54 9.30 -16.64
CA GLY A 48 -1.55 10.34 -16.77
C GLY A 48 -2.93 9.85 -17.19
N CYS A 49 -3.26 8.56 -16.97
CA CYS A 49 -4.54 7.96 -17.34
C CYS A 49 -5.58 8.09 -16.24
N ASN A 50 -6.86 8.10 -16.64
CA ASN A 50 -7.97 7.86 -15.74
C ASN A 50 -8.41 6.40 -15.84
N LEU A 51 -8.11 5.62 -14.80
CA LEU A 51 -8.40 4.19 -14.66
C LEU A 51 -9.41 3.94 -13.53
N SER A 52 -10.20 4.96 -13.17
CA SER A 52 -11.21 4.80 -12.13
C SER A 52 -12.17 3.67 -12.47
N ASP A 53 -12.57 2.89 -11.46
CA ASP A 53 -13.45 1.72 -11.62
C ASP A 53 -12.92 0.60 -12.53
N ALA A 54 -11.66 0.64 -12.97
CA ALA A 54 -11.07 -0.42 -13.79
C ALA A 54 -10.87 -1.72 -13.00
N ASP A 55 -10.88 -2.84 -13.70
CA ASP A 55 -10.67 -4.16 -13.13
C ASP A 55 -9.40 -4.80 -13.68
N PHE A 56 -8.42 -5.01 -12.79
CA PHE A 56 -7.13 -5.64 -13.06
C PHE A 56 -7.03 -7.04 -12.41
N SER A 57 -8.15 -7.65 -12.03
CA SER A 57 -8.12 -8.95 -11.35
C SER A 57 -7.42 -10.02 -12.20
N ASN A 58 -6.55 -10.81 -11.58
CA ASN A 58 -5.73 -11.83 -12.22
C ASN A 58 -4.77 -11.31 -13.32
N ALA A 59 -4.58 -9.99 -13.44
CA ALA A 59 -3.64 -9.43 -14.40
C ALA A 59 -2.18 -9.64 -13.96
N LYS A 60 -1.27 -9.69 -14.93
CA LYS A 60 0.17 -9.64 -14.69
C LYS A 60 0.66 -8.22 -14.96
N MET A 61 1.22 -7.56 -13.93
CA MET A 61 1.67 -6.17 -14.01
C MET A 61 3.12 -6.03 -13.51
N ILE A 62 3.92 -7.09 -13.73
CA ILE A 62 5.32 -7.15 -13.27
C ILE A 62 6.11 -6.03 -13.92
N ARG A 63 6.79 -5.18 -13.11
CA ARG A 63 7.56 -4.02 -13.58
C ARG A 63 6.75 -3.04 -14.44
N CYS A 64 5.43 -3.07 -14.34
CA CYS A 64 4.58 -2.07 -14.98
C CYS A 64 4.81 -0.72 -14.30
N LYS A 65 4.86 0.35 -15.09
CA LYS A 65 4.91 1.71 -14.56
C LYS A 65 3.55 2.38 -14.75
N ILE A 66 2.86 2.66 -13.64
CA ILE A 66 1.60 3.41 -13.61
C ILE A 66 1.82 4.64 -12.74
N ASP A 67 2.20 5.74 -13.36
CA ASP A 67 2.53 6.97 -12.67
C ASP A 67 1.56 8.11 -13.03
N ASN A 68 1.29 8.99 -12.06
CA ASN A 68 0.39 10.14 -12.24
C ASN A 68 -1.01 9.76 -12.74
N CYS A 69 -1.52 8.59 -12.35
CA CYS A 69 -2.84 8.11 -12.77
C CYS A 69 -3.89 8.31 -11.69
N VAL A 70 -5.15 8.45 -12.13
CA VAL A 70 -6.33 8.40 -11.25
C VAL A 70 -6.93 7.00 -11.35
N ILE A 71 -6.87 6.22 -10.23
CA ILE A 71 -7.20 4.78 -10.21
C ILE A 71 -8.18 4.52 -9.06
N LYS A 72 -9.16 5.40 -8.88
CA LYS A 72 -10.12 5.30 -7.78
C LYS A 72 -11.06 4.13 -7.97
N ARG A 73 -11.38 3.43 -6.86
CA ARG A 73 -12.32 2.29 -6.84
C ARG A 73 -11.95 1.14 -7.78
N ALA A 74 -10.70 1.08 -8.23
CA ALA A 74 -10.21 0.00 -9.07
C ALA A 74 -10.03 -1.30 -8.26
N THR A 75 -10.09 -2.43 -8.95
CA THR A 75 -9.92 -3.76 -8.35
C THR A 75 -8.62 -4.39 -8.83
N PHE A 76 -7.83 -4.92 -7.88
CA PHE A 76 -6.58 -5.63 -8.11
C PHE A 76 -6.61 -6.96 -7.32
N SER A 77 -7.60 -7.79 -7.54
CA SER A 77 -7.67 -9.09 -6.87
C SER A 77 -6.77 -10.11 -7.58
N GLU A 78 -5.93 -10.83 -6.80
CA GLU A 78 -5.05 -11.89 -7.33
C GLU A 78 -4.09 -11.39 -8.43
N THR A 79 -3.76 -10.10 -8.40
CA THR A 79 -2.89 -9.45 -9.40
C THR A 79 -1.42 -9.60 -9.02
N ASP A 80 -0.57 -9.89 -10.00
CA ASP A 80 0.88 -9.91 -9.84
C ASP A 80 1.46 -8.53 -10.11
N LEU A 81 1.82 -7.81 -9.03
CA LEU A 81 2.30 -6.42 -9.05
C LEU A 81 3.80 -6.33 -8.73
N ARG A 82 4.54 -7.45 -8.79
CA ARG A 82 5.96 -7.46 -8.41
C ARG A 82 6.76 -6.40 -9.14
N GLU A 83 7.52 -5.60 -8.38
CA GLU A 83 8.37 -4.53 -8.88
C GLU A 83 7.62 -3.45 -9.69
N ALA A 84 6.29 -3.40 -9.64
CA ALA A 84 5.50 -2.36 -10.31
C ALA A 84 5.72 -0.99 -9.63
N ASP A 85 5.66 0.08 -10.41
CA ASP A 85 5.80 1.45 -9.93
C ASP A 85 4.48 2.21 -10.06
N PHE A 86 3.86 2.48 -8.91
CA PHE A 86 2.59 3.18 -8.76
C PHE A 86 2.76 4.55 -8.10
N SER A 87 3.97 5.11 -8.17
CA SER A 87 4.28 6.38 -7.51
C SER A 87 3.39 7.50 -8.03
N ASP A 88 3.09 8.46 -7.16
CA ASP A 88 2.32 9.67 -7.44
C ASP A 88 0.90 9.44 -7.99
N SER A 89 0.36 8.22 -7.85
CA SER A 89 -0.97 7.86 -8.35
C SER A 89 -2.03 7.82 -7.24
N VAL A 90 -3.31 7.95 -7.64
CA VAL A 90 -4.44 8.06 -6.72
C VAL A 90 -5.28 6.79 -6.75
N PHE A 91 -5.22 6.00 -5.66
CA PHE A 91 -5.90 4.71 -5.47
C PHE A 91 -7.02 4.77 -4.42
N GLU A 92 -7.62 5.91 -4.20
CA GLU A 92 -8.68 6.06 -3.20
C GLU A 92 -9.79 5.02 -3.38
N PHE A 93 -10.18 4.35 -2.29
CA PHE A 93 -11.21 3.30 -2.29
C PHE A 93 -10.91 2.06 -3.13
N SER A 94 -9.70 1.89 -3.63
CA SER A 94 -9.33 0.73 -4.44
C SER A 94 -9.11 -0.52 -3.60
N LYS A 95 -9.23 -1.69 -4.23
CA LYS A 95 -9.13 -2.99 -3.58
C LYS A 95 -7.95 -3.78 -4.13
N PHE A 96 -7.01 -4.11 -3.24
CA PHE A 96 -5.90 -5.03 -3.46
C PHE A 96 -6.14 -6.23 -2.56
N ILE A 97 -6.52 -7.36 -3.11
CA ILE A 97 -6.84 -8.56 -2.34
C ILE A 97 -6.07 -9.74 -2.91
N ASN A 98 -5.32 -10.46 -2.07
CA ASN A 98 -4.47 -11.59 -2.46
C ASN A 98 -3.43 -11.23 -3.52
N CYS A 99 -2.94 -9.98 -3.58
CA CYS A 99 -1.95 -9.54 -4.55
C CYS A 99 -0.52 -9.90 -4.13
N ASN A 100 0.35 -10.11 -5.11
CA ASN A 100 1.78 -10.10 -4.88
C ASN A 100 2.36 -8.75 -5.34
N ALA A 101 2.70 -7.87 -4.39
CA ALA A 101 3.28 -6.55 -4.63
C ALA A 101 4.74 -6.45 -4.09
N THR A 102 5.45 -7.59 -4.02
CA THR A 102 6.84 -7.63 -3.57
C THR A 102 7.68 -6.62 -4.35
N LYS A 103 8.39 -5.74 -3.64
CA LYS A 103 9.25 -4.67 -4.18
C LYS A 103 8.51 -3.64 -5.04
N ALA A 104 7.20 -3.58 -5.01
CA ALA A 104 6.44 -2.52 -5.69
C ALA A 104 6.70 -1.16 -5.03
N LYS A 105 6.45 -0.07 -5.78
CA LYS A 105 6.60 1.30 -5.30
C LYS A 105 5.25 1.99 -5.28
N PHE A 106 4.91 2.55 -4.12
CA PHE A 106 3.73 3.39 -3.88
C PHE A 106 4.15 4.74 -3.27
N ARG A 107 5.31 5.27 -3.71
CA ARG A 107 5.85 6.53 -3.19
C ARG A 107 4.88 7.67 -3.49
N HIS A 108 4.53 8.46 -2.47
CA HIS A 108 3.58 9.58 -2.57
C HIS A 108 2.18 9.17 -3.09
N ALA A 109 1.89 7.87 -3.22
CA ALA A 109 0.58 7.41 -3.66
C ALA A 109 -0.50 7.70 -2.62
N ARG A 110 -1.74 7.92 -3.09
CA ARG A 110 -2.91 8.12 -2.24
C ARG A 110 -3.76 6.85 -2.22
N LEU A 111 -3.69 6.12 -1.10
CA LEU A 111 -4.36 4.82 -0.88
C LEU A 111 -5.48 4.90 0.17
N ASN A 112 -5.85 6.11 0.56
CA ASN A 112 -6.83 6.32 1.64
C ASN A 112 -8.16 5.63 1.34
N SER A 113 -8.74 5.04 2.39
CA SER A 113 -9.96 4.24 2.34
C SER A 113 -9.87 2.98 1.46
N GLY A 114 -8.66 2.58 1.08
CA GLY A 114 -8.39 1.37 0.32
C GLY A 114 -8.45 0.10 1.18
N VAL A 115 -8.65 -1.05 0.52
CA VAL A 115 -8.54 -2.38 1.12
C VAL A 115 -7.31 -3.07 0.51
N LEU A 116 -6.24 -3.22 1.31
CA LEU A 116 -4.97 -3.82 0.90
C LEU A 116 -4.74 -5.08 1.75
N SER A 117 -5.65 -6.05 1.65
CA SER A 117 -5.71 -7.17 2.57
C SER A 117 -5.21 -8.47 1.95
N LYS A 118 -4.56 -9.32 2.77
CA LYS A 118 -4.02 -10.62 2.36
C LYS A 118 -2.99 -10.53 1.23
N CYS A 119 -2.32 -9.40 1.09
CA CYS A 119 -1.32 -9.15 0.06
C CYS A 119 0.10 -9.39 0.58
N ASP A 120 1.00 -9.70 -0.35
CA ASP A 120 2.44 -9.68 -0.07
C ASP A 120 3.04 -8.34 -0.52
N PHE A 121 3.36 -7.49 0.47
CA PHE A 121 4.04 -6.21 0.32
C PHE A 121 5.49 -6.28 0.83
N THR A 122 6.13 -7.45 0.75
CA THR A 122 7.53 -7.60 1.16
C THR A 122 8.42 -6.61 0.40
N GLU A 123 9.23 -5.85 1.12
CA GLU A 123 10.15 -4.83 0.58
C GLU A 123 9.46 -3.74 -0.27
N THR A 124 8.15 -3.56 -0.13
CA THR A 124 7.41 -2.51 -0.85
C THR A 124 7.75 -1.12 -0.31
N ASP A 125 7.84 -0.13 -1.19
CA ASP A 125 8.16 1.25 -0.83
C ASP A 125 6.90 2.14 -0.80
N PHE A 126 6.46 2.50 0.41
CA PHE A 126 5.35 3.43 0.69
C PHE A 126 5.85 4.81 1.18
N PHE A 127 7.06 5.22 0.78
CA PHE A 127 7.65 6.49 1.20
C PHE A 127 6.69 7.66 0.99
N PHE A 128 6.35 8.38 2.08
CA PHE A 128 5.39 9.48 2.12
C PHE A 128 4.01 9.18 1.49
N ALA A 129 3.59 7.93 1.40
CA ALA A 129 2.25 7.59 0.91
C ALA A 129 1.16 8.00 1.91
N ASP A 130 -0.02 8.38 1.41
CA ASP A 130 -1.24 8.46 2.22
C ASP A 130 -1.89 7.07 2.26
N ALA A 131 -1.49 6.26 3.23
CA ALA A 131 -1.87 4.85 3.36
C ALA A 131 -2.84 4.62 4.53
N ARG A 132 -3.82 5.51 4.72
CA ARG A 132 -4.95 5.36 5.65
C ARG A 132 -5.92 4.30 5.17
N ALA A 133 -5.51 3.05 5.22
CA ALA A 133 -6.13 1.92 4.55
C ALA A 133 -6.11 0.68 5.42
N SER A 134 -6.77 -0.40 4.99
CA SER A 134 -6.74 -1.68 5.68
C SER A 134 -5.67 -2.60 5.07
N PHE A 135 -4.69 -2.98 5.89
CA PHE A 135 -3.62 -3.95 5.57
C PHE A 135 -3.81 -5.29 6.31
N ARG A 136 -5.04 -5.64 6.64
CA ARG A 136 -5.33 -6.84 7.43
C ARG A 136 -4.77 -8.10 6.79
N ASN A 137 -4.12 -8.94 7.60
CA ASN A 137 -3.55 -10.22 7.17
C ASN A 137 -2.49 -10.12 6.06
N SER A 138 -1.89 -8.95 5.83
CA SER A 138 -0.89 -8.73 4.80
C SER A 138 0.53 -8.89 5.34
N ASN A 139 1.44 -9.27 4.46
CA ASN A 139 2.86 -9.35 4.74
C ASN A 139 3.55 -8.06 4.27
N LEU A 140 4.05 -7.25 5.20
CA LEU A 140 4.81 -6.01 4.93
C LEU A 140 6.29 -6.16 5.37
N THR A 141 6.81 -7.38 5.45
CA THR A 141 8.18 -7.61 5.89
C THR A 141 9.16 -6.70 5.15
N LYS A 142 9.95 -5.93 5.90
CA LYS A 142 10.94 -4.96 5.39
C LYS A 142 10.36 -3.85 4.50
N ALA A 143 9.06 -3.60 4.52
CA ALA A 143 8.48 -2.49 3.79
C ALA A 143 8.97 -1.14 4.34
N ASN A 144 9.07 -0.15 3.47
CA ASN A 144 9.42 1.22 3.82
C ASN A 144 8.16 2.08 3.96
N LEU A 145 7.79 2.41 5.19
CA LEU A 145 6.67 3.30 5.55
C LEU A 145 7.18 4.66 6.08
N PHE A 146 8.42 5.05 5.73
CA PHE A 146 8.99 6.33 6.17
C PHE A 146 8.09 7.50 5.78
N GLY A 147 7.71 8.34 6.74
CA GLY A 147 6.88 9.52 6.54
C GLY A 147 5.45 9.24 6.08
N ALA A 148 5.01 7.99 5.98
CA ALA A 148 3.67 7.64 5.51
C ALA A 148 2.58 8.11 6.48
N ASN A 149 1.44 8.51 5.95
CA ASN A 149 0.25 8.76 6.73
C ASN A 149 -0.54 7.46 6.91
N LEU A 150 -0.41 6.86 8.09
CA LEU A 150 -1.08 5.62 8.52
C LEU A 150 -2.19 5.89 9.53
N THR A 151 -2.69 7.12 9.61
CA THR A 151 -3.75 7.49 10.55
C THR A 151 -4.96 6.59 10.36
N ALA A 152 -5.40 5.93 11.43
CA ALA A 152 -6.50 4.95 11.43
C ALA A 152 -6.30 3.76 10.48
N ALA A 153 -5.10 3.48 10.00
CA ALA A 153 -4.81 2.27 9.22
C ALA A 153 -4.98 1.00 10.08
N ASP A 154 -5.42 -0.09 9.47
CA ASP A 154 -5.64 -1.35 10.16
C ASP A 154 -4.63 -2.42 9.73
N PHE A 155 -3.69 -2.73 10.62
CA PHE A 155 -2.65 -3.77 10.46
C PHE A 155 -2.99 -5.05 11.26
N THR A 156 -4.26 -5.31 11.55
CA THR A 156 -4.63 -6.51 12.30
C THR A 156 -4.11 -7.77 11.62
N ASN A 157 -3.39 -8.62 12.37
CA ASN A 157 -2.71 -9.84 11.88
C ASN A 157 -1.67 -9.60 10.78
N ALA A 158 -1.22 -8.38 10.53
CA ALA A 158 -0.18 -8.12 9.53
C ALA A 158 1.21 -8.54 10.02
N ASN A 159 2.08 -8.93 9.09
CA ASN A 159 3.50 -9.09 9.38
C ASN A 159 4.23 -7.80 9.04
N LEU A 160 4.76 -7.11 10.06
CA LEU A 160 5.49 -5.85 9.97
C LEU A 160 6.97 -6.04 10.37
N GLU A 161 7.52 -7.27 10.28
CA GLU A 161 8.90 -7.53 10.66
C GLU A 161 9.89 -6.71 9.80
N GLY A 162 10.79 -5.99 10.46
CA GLY A 162 11.80 -5.15 9.80
C GLY A 162 11.27 -3.92 9.08
N VAL A 163 10.01 -3.54 9.26
CA VAL A 163 9.40 -2.34 8.66
C VAL A 163 10.03 -1.06 9.20
N ASN A 164 10.24 -0.07 8.34
CA ASN A 164 10.66 1.27 8.73
C ASN A 164 9.45 2.23 8.76
N MET A 165 9.02 2.66 9.97
CA MET A 165 7.94 3.64 10.16
C MET A 165 8.46 4.98 10.69
N THR A 166 9.75 5.31 10.53
CA THR A 166 10.29 6.60 10.94
C THR A 166 9.46 7.74 10.35
N ASP A 167 9.11 8.74 11.16
CA ASP A 167 8.29 9.90 10.80
C ASP A 167 6.86 9.58 10.32
N ALA A 168 6.41 8.31 10.37
CA ALA A 168 5.06 7.95 9.98
C ALA A 168 4.02 8.48 10.99
N LYS A 169 2.85 8.88 10.49
CA LYS A 169 1.70 9.29 11.31
C LYS A 169 0.82 8.08 11.60
N ILE A 170 0.82 7.59 12.84
CA ILE A 170 0.10 6.37 13.25
C ILE A 170 -1.07 6.62 14.20
N ALA A 171 -1.58 7.84 14.30
CA ALA A 171 -2.69 8.15 15.19
C ALA A 171 -3.89 7.22 14.89
N ARG A 172 -4.41 6.55 15.92
CA ARG A 172 -5.52 5.58 15.82
C ARG A 172 -5.26 4.37 14.91
N ALA A 173 -4.02 4.11 14.49
CA ALA A 173 -3.69 2.90 13.76
C ALA A 173 -3.84 1.66 14.65
N ILE A 174 -4.30 0.55 14.09
CA ILE A 174 -4.58 -0.70 14.80
C ILE A 174 -3.48 -1.70 14.45
N PHE A 175 -2.77 -2.22 15.47
CA PHE A 175 -1.70 -3.22 15.33
C PHE A 175 -2.05 -4.53 16.06
N ALA A 176 -3.34 -4.84 16.19
CA ALA A 176 -3.76 -6.06 16.89
C ALA A 176 -3.18 -7.32 16.23
N TYR A 177 -2.47 -8.13 17.02
CA TYR A 177 -1.79 -9.35 16.56
C TYR A 177 -0.75 -9.16 15.44
N ALA A 178 -0.30 -7.93 15.20
CA ALA A 178 0.75 -7.66 14.22
C ALA A 178 2.12 -8.13 14.73
N LYS A 179 2.93 -8.70 13.82
CA LYS A 179 4.32 -9.08 14.13
C LYS A 179 5.24 -7.89 13.89
N MET A 180 5.95 -7.44 14.94
CA MET A 180 6.73 -6.18 14.90
C MET A 180 8.24 -6.40 15.10
N LYS A 181 8.75 -7.64 15.03
CA LYS A 181 10.15 -7.96 15.29
C LYS A 181 11.07 -7.18 14.35
N GLY A 182 12.04 -6.45 14.91
CA GLY A 182 13.03 -5.69 14.14
C GLY A 182 12.51 -4.48 13.41
N SER A 183 11.22 -4.10 13.59
CA SER A 183 10.66 -2.88 13.01
C SER A 183 11.19 -1.62 13.72
N ILE A 184 11.23 -0.51 12.97
CA ILE A 184 11.62 0.82 13.45
C ILE A 184 10.35 1.65 13.62
N GLY A 185 10.17 2.19 14.82
CA GLY A 185 9.02 3.04 15.15
C GLY A 185 9.14 4.46 14.60
N THR A 186 8.11 5.27 14.86
CA THR A 186 7.97 6.63 14.31
C THR A 186 9.05 7.61 14.76
N ASN A 187 9.78 7.28 15.82
CA ASN A 187 10.90 8.07 16.35
C ASN A 187 12.28 7.58 15.86
N GLY A 188 12.33 6.72 14.84
CA GLY A 188 13.55 6.15 14.31
C GLY A 188 14.23 5.11 15.23
N ARG A 189 13.55 4.64 16.29
CA ARG A 189 14.06 3.65 17.23
C ARG A 189 13.34 2.30 17.05
N PRO A 190 13.95 1.18 17.47
CA PRO A 190 13.28 -0.12 17.42
C PRO A 190 11.90 -0.07 18.08
N TRP A 191 10.91 -0.69 17.44
CA TRP A 191 9.56 -0.79 17.99
C TRP A 191 9.57 -1.48 19.36
N GLY A 192 8.79 -0.97 20.30
CA GLY A 192 8.77 -1.51 21.66
C GLY A 192 9.95 -1.04 22.53
N PHE A 193 10.85 -0.21 21.99
CA PHE A 193 11.80 0.52 22.84
C PHE A 193 11.00 1.59 23.59
N ALA A 194 10.30 1.15 24.64
CA ALA A 194 9.76 2.10 25.61
C ALA A 194 10.92 2.98 26.05
N ILE A 195 10.79 4.29 25.87
CA ILE A 195 11.56 5.21 26.73
C ILE A 195 11.26 4.69 28.13
N LYS A 196 12.26 4.08 28.82
CA LYS A 196 12.13 3.87 30.25
C LYS A 196 11.65 5.23 30.75
N SER A 197 10.37 5.33 31.06
CA SER A 197 9.83 6.52 31.67
C SER A 197 10.81 6.82 32.77
N LYS A 198 11.44 8.02 32.73
CA LYS A 198 12.25 8.47 33.87
C LYS A 198 11.45 8.05 35.07
N GLN A 199 11.99 7.12 35.89
CA GLN A 199 11.30 6.69 37.08
C GLN A 199 10.70 7.96 37.67
N VAL A 200 9.38 8.02 37.73
CA VAL A 200 8.72 9.14 38.41
C VAL A 200 9.34 9.04 39.79
N LYS A 201 10.27 9.96 40.08
CA LYS A 201 10.92 9.99 41.40
C LYS A 201 9.77 9.97 42.35
N LYS A 202 9.69 8.92 43.21
CA LYS A 202 8.66 8.82 44.24
C LYS A 202 8.46 10.22 44.79
N PRO A 203 7.25 10.76 44.82
CA PRO A 203 7.03 12.13 45.31
C PRO A 203 7.74 12.25 46.65
N TRP A 204 8.49 13.31 46.89
CA TRP A 204 9.34 13.51 48.08
C TRP A 204 8.59 13.28 49.41
N TRP A 205 7.27 13.41 49.45
CA TRP A 205 6.46 13.11 50.65
C TRP A 205 6.36 11.60 50.95
N LYS A 206 6.62 10.68 50.02
CA LYS A 206 6.71 9.21 50.29
C LYS A 206 8.04 8.79 50.85
N LEU A 207 9.06 9.68 50.90
CA LEU A 207 10.34 9.41 51.51
C LEU A 207 10.31 9.70 53.04
N TRP A 208 9.22 10.30 53.55
CA TRP A 208 9.12 10.61 54.96
C TRP A 208 8.39 9.57 55.80
N ASP A 209 7.69 8.64 55.16
CA ASP A 209 6.88 7.63 55.85
C ASP A 209 7.71 6.37 56.27
N GLU A 210 8.93 6.18 55.79
CA GLU A 210 9.77 5.04 56.11
C GLU A 210 10.78 5.27 57.28
N SER A 211 10.77 6.43 57.91
CA SER A 211 11.67 6.77 59.03
C SER A 211 11.04 6.65 60.43
N LYS A 212 9.84 6.02 60.53
CA LYS A 212 9.14 5.73 61.80
C LYS A 212 8.68 4.29 61.88
N SER A 213 9.65 3.34 62.00
CA SER A 213 9.45 2.02 62.56
C SER A 213 10.73 1.49 63.12
#